data_97e3038eb8a5c2cc31c7ed19d0d08812
#
_entry.id   97e3038eb8a5c2cc31c7ed19d0d08812
#
_cell.length_a   1.000
_cell.length_b   1.000
_cell.length_c   1.000
_cell.angle_alpha   90.00
_cell.angle_beta   90.00
_cell.angle_gamma   90.00
#
_symmetry.space_group_name_H-M   'P 1'
#
loop_
_entity.id
_entity.type
_entity.pdbx_description
1 polymer ?
#
loop_
_entity_poly.entity_id
_entity_poly.type
_entity_poly.pdbx_seq_one_letter_code
_entity_poly.pdbx_strand_id
1 'polypeptide(L)'
;MSPVVVDTNVALTANGTANQADLQCVQKCMQELAAIKNEHQLLLDDAGLILLEYLKQKPHGFPQGPGDAFLVWVYDNQANPAHVRSVPVTLLNDDPRGFAEFPVDADLETFDSDDRKFVAVALASGVSPRILNATDTDWWQHRAALNRNGVFVEFLCEHLMKGGA
;
A
#
# COMPACT_ATOMS: atom_id res chain seq x y z
N MET A 1 12.04 7.42 -12.26
CA MET A 1 11.26 7.45 -10.99
C MET A 1 11.17 6.05 -10.42
N SER A 2 11.37 5.89 -9.13
CA SER A 2 11.31 4.57 -8.51
C SER A 2 9.86 4.12 -8.29
N PRO A 3 9.55 2.82 -8.52
CA PRO A 3 8.20 2.30 -8.34
C PRO A 3 7.88 2.13 -6.85
N VAL A 4 6.62 2.37 -6.50
CA VAL A 4 6.13 2.26 -5.13
C VAL A 4 4.71 1.74 -5.09
N VAL A 5 4.40 0.93 -4.09
CA VAL A 5 3.05 0.49 -3.74
C VAL A 5 2.71 1.11 -2.39
N VAL A 6 1.50 1.62 -2.22
CA VAL A 6 1.09 2.31 -0.99
C VAL A 6 -0.15 1.65 -0.41
N ASP A 7 -0.02 1.09 0.78
CA ASP A 7 -1.18 0.63 1.55
C ASP A 7 -2.02 1.85 1.96
N THR A 8 -3.33 1.71 1.87
CA THR A 8 -4.29 2.77 2.17
C THR A 8 -4.08 3.36 3.57
N ASN A 9 -3.58 2.57 4.52
CA ASN A 9 -3.36 3.05 5.89
C ASN A 9 -2.35 4.19 5.97
N VAL A 10 -1.44 4.32 4.99
CA VAL A 10 -0.50 5.45 4.93
C VAL A 10 -1.25 6.77 4.72
N ALA A 11 -2.23 6.79 3.82
CA ALA A 11 -3.06 7.97 3.58
C ALA A 11 -3.93 8.32 4.81
N LEU A 12 -4.54 7.32 5.43
CA LEU A 12 -5.34 7.51 6.63
C LEU A 12 -4.49 8.06 7.79
N THR A 13 -3.28 7.53 7.95
CA THR A 13 -2.34 8.01 8.97
C THR A 13 -1.90 9.45 8.70
N ALA A 14 -1.61 9.78 7.44
CA ALA A 14 -1.22 11.14 7.06
C ALA A 14 -2.32 12.17 7.33
N ASN A 15 -3.59 11.76 7.31
CA ASN A 15 -4.72 12.60 7.70
C ASN A 15 -4.87 12.79 9.21
N GLY A 16 -4.10 12.04 10.04
CA GLY A 16 -4.24 12.05 11.48
C GLY A 16 -5.45 11.27 12.00
N THR A 17 -6.04 10.39 11.18
CA THR A 17 -7.24 9.62 11.56
C THR A 17 -6.94 8.23 12.11
N ALA A 18 -5.68 7.80 12.11
CA ALA A 18 -5.26 6.52 12.66
C ALA A 18 -4.97 6.68 14.16
N ASN A 19 -5.79 6.03 15.00
CA ASN A 19 -5.73 6.20 16.46
C ASN A 19 -4.40 5.77 17.09
N GLN A 20 -3.71 4.78 16.49
CA GLN A 20 -2.45 4.25 17.00
C GLN A 20 -1.23 5.06 16.55
N ALA A 21 -1.38 6.03 15.66
CA ALA A 21 -0.27 6.82 15.14
C ALA A 21 0.05 8.01 16.06
N ASP A 22 1.35 8.19 16.36
CA ASP A 22 1.85 9.39 17.03
C ASP A 22 2.19 10.48 16.01
N LEU A 23 2.58 11.65 16.47
CA LEU A 23 2.91 12.79 15.62
C LEU A 23 4.07 12.47 14.65
N GLN A 24 5.08 11.76 15.11
CA GLN A 24 6.22 11.35 14.28
C GLN A 24 5.75 10.46 13.12
N CYS A 25 4.86 9.52 13.40
CA CYS A 25 4.27 8.62 12.41
C CYS A 25 3.46 9.39 11.36
N VAL A 26 2.61 10.32 11.80
CA VAL A 26 1.81 11.15 10.91
C VAL A 26 2.71 11.97 9.98
N GLN A 27 3.73 12.62 10.53
CA GLN A 27 4.67 13.43 9.74
C GLN A 27 5.44 12.61 8.73
N LYS A 28 5.88 11.41 9.09
CA LYS A 28 6.59 10.51 8.18
C LYS A 28 5.69 10.10 7.01
N CYS A 29 4.43 9.76 7.27
CA CYS A 29 3.47 9.41 6.22
C CYS A 29 3.21 10.61 5.28
N MET A 30 3.06 11.81 5.84
CA MET A 30 2.90 13.04 5.05
C MET A 30 4.07 13.26 4.09
N GLN A 31 5.30 13.11 4.60
CA GLN A 31 6.52 13.31 3.80
C GLN A 31 6.62 12.30 2.67
N GLU A 32 6.33 11.03 2.94
CA GLU A 32 6.40 9.97 1.92
C GLU A 32 5.36 10.18 0.84
N LEU A 33 4.12 10.54 1.18
CA LEU A 33 3.08 10.81 0.17
C LEU A 33 3.42 12.02 -0.69
N ALA A 34 4.03 13.05 -0.11
CA ALA A 34 4.48 14.21 -0.88
C ALA A 34 5.60 13.83 -1.87
N ALA A 35 6.53 12.98 -1.45
CA ALA A 35 7.61 12.50 -2.30
C ALA A 35 7.11 11.67 -3.49
N ILE A 36 6.06 10.88 -3.30
CA ILE A 36 5.49 10.05 -4.37
C ILE A 36 5.07 10.88 -5.57
N LYS A 37 4.43 12.02 -5.33
CA LYS A 37 3.93 12.89 -6.40
C LYS A 37 5.04 13.39 -7.33
N ASN A 38 6.25 13.54 -6.81
CA ASN A 38 7.36 14.17 -7.51
C ASN A 38 8.49 13.23 -7.92
N GLU A 39 8.68 12.14 -7.17
CA GLU A 39 9.88 11.32 -7.26
C GLU A 39 9.62 9.85 -7.59
N HIS A 40 8.37 9.39 -7.46
CA HIS A 40 8.04 7.97 -7.59
C HIS A 40 6.92 7.73 -8.60
N GLN A 41 6.85 6.51 -9.10
CA GLN A 41 5.72 6.03 -9.88
C GLN A 41 4.88 5.09 -9.02
N LEU A 42 3.60 5.42 -8.83
CA LEU A 42 2.67 4.59 -8.07
C LEU A 42 2.23 3.41 -8.93
N LEU A 43 2.26 2.20 -8.35
CA LEU A 43 1.76 1.00 -9.01
C LEU A 43 0.35 0.67 -8.50
N LEU A 44 -0.55 0.39 -9.42
CA LEU A 44 -1.91 -0.08 -9.15
C LEU A 44 -2.17 -1.35 -9.95
N ASP A 45 -3.08 -2.20 -9.48
CA ASP A 45 -3.51 -3.38 -10.23
C ASP A 45 -4.44 -3.00 -11.39
N ASP A 46 -4.39 -3.78 -12.48
CA ASP A 46 -5.24 -3.56 -13.66
C ASP A 46 -6.70 -3.94 -13.45
N ALA A 47 -7.01 -4.72 -12.41
CA ALA A 47 -8.39 -5.04 -12.02
C ALA A 47 -9.08 -3.89 -11.28
N GLY A 48 -8.34 -2.85 -10.87
CA GLY A 48 -8.87 -1.67 -10.20
C GLY A 48 -9.18 -1.85 -8.73
N LEU A 49 -8.66 -2.88 -8.08
CA LEU A 49 -8.99 -3.21 -6.69
C LEU A 49 -8.37 -2.22 -5.71
N ILE A 50 -7.11 -1.84 -5.93
CA ILE A 50 -6.43 -0.85 -5.09
C ILE A 50 -7.07 0.52 -5.28
N LEU A 51 -7.32 0.91 -6.53
CA LEU A 51 -7.98 2.19 -6.82
C LEU A 51 -9.35 2.27 -6.18
N LEU A 52 -10.13 1.18 -6.23
CA LEU A 52 -11.46 1.12 -5.60
C LEU A 52 -11.36 1.32 -4.08
N GLU A 53 -10.39 0.72 -3.43
CA GLU A 53 -10.15 0.91 -2.00
C GLU A 53 -9.80 2.37 -1.69
N TYR A 54 -8.91 2.98 -2.48
CA TYR A 54 -8.56 4.39 -2.35
C TYR A 54 -9.79 5.29 -2.52
N LEU A 55 -10.64 5.01 -3.51
CA LEU A 55 -11.82 5.81 -3.78
C LEU A 55 -12.85 5.76 -2.66
N LYS A 56 -12.93 4.64 -1.93
CA LYS A 56 -13.79 4.52 -0.74
C LYS A 56 -13.36 5.46 0.37
N GLN A 57 -12.07 5.79 0.43
CA GLN A 57 -11.51 6.70 1.44
C GLN A 57 -11.37 8.15 0.94
N LYS A 58 -11.57 8.36 -0.37
CA LYS A 58 -11.46 9.68 -0.98
C LYS A 58 -12.59 10.60 -0.46
N PRO A 59 -12.28 11.86 -0.11
CA PRO A 59 -13.31 12.77 0.36
C PRO A 59 -14.30 13.13 -0.73
N HIS A 60 -15.56 13.38 -0.33
CA HIS A 60 -16.62 13.84 -1.25
C HIS A 60 -16.58 15.35 -1.48
N GLY A 61 -15.79 16.09 -0.70
CA GLY A 61 -15.62 17.53 -0.81
C GLY A 61 -14.14 17.89 -0.95
N PHE A 62 -13.75 18.99 -0.32
CA PHE A 62 -12.35 19.40 -0.30
C PHE A 62 -11.51 18.47 0.57
N PRO A 63 -10.24 18.22 0.19
CA PRO A 63 -9.33 17.45 1.03
C PRO A 63 -9.19 18.07 2.43
N GLN A 64 -9.28 17.21 3.45
CA GLN A 64 -9.16 17.61 4.86
C GLN A 64 -7.73 17.42 5.40
N GLY A 65 -6.84 16.83 4.60
CA GLY A 65 -5.46 16.58 5.02
C GLY A 65 -4.62 16.03 3.89
N PRO A 66 -3.32 15.78 4.16
CA PRO A 66 -2.38 15.30 3.14
C PRO A 66 -2.72 13.93 2.55
N GLY A 67 -3.34 13.05 3.34
CA GLY A 67 -3.80 11.75 2.86
C GLY A 67 -4.95 11.90 1.87
N ASP A 68 -5.93 12.74 2.18
CA ASP A 68 -7.03 13.06 1.25
C ASP A 68 -6.49 13.68 -0.04
N ALA A 69 -5.55 14.60 0.08
CA ALA A 69 -4.92 15.22 -1.08
C ALA A 69 -4.21 14.19 -1.97
N PHE A 70 -3.55 13.21 -1.37
CA PHE A 70 -2.93 12.10 -2.10
C PHE A 70 -3.97 11.26 -2.84
N LEU A 71 -5.08 10.90 -2.20
CA LEU A 71 -6.12 10.09 -2.84
C LEU A 71 -6.77 10.81 -4.02
N VAL A 72 -6.98 12.13 -3.90
CA VAL A 72 -7.47 12.96 -5.02
C VAL A 72 -6.45 12.97 -6.15
N TRP A 73 -5.17 13.16 -5.83
CA TRP A 73 -4.10 13.15 -6.82
C TRP A 73 -4.03 11.81 -7.58
N VAL A 74 -4.17 10.68 -6.88
CA VAL A 74 -4.20 9.35 -7.51
C VAL A 74 -5.37 9.26 -8.49
N TYR A 75 -6.55 9.67 -8.07
CA TYR A 75 -7.73 9.65 -8.91
C TYR A 75 -7.52 10.49 -10.19
N ASP A 76 -6.97 11.69 -10.04
CA ASP A 76 -6.74 12.60 -11.17
C ASP A 76 -5.65 12.08 -12.13
N ASN A 77 -4.69 11.31 -11.63
CA ASN A 77 -3.53 10.84 -12.39
C ASN A 77 -3.57 9.36 -12.75
N GLN A 78 -4.65 8.65 -12.45
CA GLN A 78 -4.74 7.19 -12.65
C GLN A 78 -4.44 6.72 -14.07
N ALA A 79 -4.71 7.56 -15.06
CA ALA A 79 -4.47 7.27 -16.47
C ALA A 79 -3.17 7.90 -17.00
N ASN A 80 -2.39 8.57 -16.15
CA ASN A 80 -1.14 9.21 -16.55
C ASN A 80 0.06 8.30 -16.26
N PRO A 81 0.68 7.68 -17.29
CA PRO A 81 1.76 6.72 -17.08
C PRO A 81 3.04 7.33 -16.50
N ALA A 82 3.17 8.66 -16.51
CA ALA A 82 4.28 9.34 -15.85
C ALA A 82 4.20 9.23 -14.33
N HIS A 83 2.99 9.09 -13.79
CA HIS A 83 2.74 9.06 -12.35
C HIS A 83 2.22 7.73 -11.83
N VAL A 84 1.40 7.04 -12.64
CA VAL A 84 0.74 5.80 -12.23
C VAL A 84 0.94 4.73 -13.30
N ARG A 85 1.39 3.56 -12.87
CA ARG A 85 1.53 2.38 -13.73
C ARG A 85 0.50 1.33 -13.35
N SER A 86 -0.26 0.88 -14.34
CA SER A 86 -1.17 -0.26 -14.18
C SER A 86 -0.38 -1.57 -14.35
N VAL A 87 -0.53 -2.48 -13.39
CA VAL A 87 0.17 -3.76 -13.36
C VAL A 87 -0.83 -4.89 -13.53
N PRO A 88 -0.67 -5.76 -14.54
CA PRO A 88 -1.56 -6.92 -14.72
C PRO A 88 -1.42 -7.90 -13.55
N VAL A 89 -2.55 -8.29 -12.98
CA VAL A 89 -2.63 -9.34 -11.96
C VAL A 89 -3.65 -10.39 -12.37
N THR A 90 -3.50 -11.60 -11.86
CA THR A 90 -4.37 -12.74 -12.18
C THR A 90 -5.22 -13.10 -10.99
N LEU A 91 -6.51 -12.77 -11.05
CA LEU A 91 -7.48 -13.13 -10.02
C LEU A 91 -7.76 -14.64 -10.08
N LEU A 92 -7.78 -15.28 -8.91
CA LEU A 92 -8.15 -16.69 -8.77
C LEU A 92 -9.56 -16.81 -8.23
N ASN A 93 -10.37 -17.66 -8.88
CA ASN A 93 -11.70 -18.03 -8.40
C ASN A 93 -11.57 -19.23 -7.47
N ASP A 94 -12.29 -19.22 -6.34
CA ASP A 94 -12.36 -20.32 -5.39
C ASP A 94 -11.00 -20.75 -4.78
N ASP A 95 -9.99 -19.88 -4.83
CA ASP A 95 -8.69 -20.10 -4.20
C ASP A 95 -8.48 -19.03 -3.12
N PRO A 96 -8.21 -19.42 -1.87
CA PRO A 96 -8.01 -18.47 -0.77
C PRO A 96 -6.81 -17.55 -0.96
N ARG A 97 -5.85 -17.88 -1.85
CA ARG A 97 -4.76 -16.96 -2.18
C ARG A 97 -5.27 -15.68 -2.84
N GLY A 98 -6.35 -15.76 -3.61
CA GLY A 98 -6.95 -14.62 -4.28
C GLY A 98 -6.28 -14.21 -5.59
N PHE A 99 -4.97 -14.36 -5.71
CA PHE A 99 -4.16 -13.97 -6.87
C PHE A 99 -3.13 -15.04 -7.19
N ALA A 100 -2.91 -15.31 -8.49
CA ALA A 100 -1.86 -16.23 -8.91
C ALA A 100 -0.47 -15.75 -8.47
N GLU A 101 -0.26 -14.44 -8.42
CA GLU A 101 1.00 -13.80 -8.01
C GLU A 101 1.22 -13.81 -6.50
N PHE A 102 0.20 -14.09 -5.69
CA PHE A 102 0.38 -14.18 -4.23
C PHE A 102 1.14 -15.47 -3.87
N PRO A 103 2.17 -15.38 -3.00
CA PRO A 103 3.04 -16.53 -2.71
C PRO A 103 2.32 -17.73 -2.12
N VAL A 104 2.74 -18.93 -2.50
CA VAL A 104 2.36 -20.18 -1.86
C VAL A 104 3.33 -20.42 -0.70
N ASP A 105 2.95 -19.99 0.49
CA ASP A 105 3.77 -20.07 1.69
C ASP A 105 2.83 -20.28 2.90
N ALA A 106 3.05 -21.34 3.67
CA ALA A 106 2.20 -21.66 4.81
C ALA A 106 2.15 -20.52 5.83
N ASP A 107 3.25 -19.76 5.98
CA ASP A 107 3.31 -18.62 6.90
C ASP A 107 2.54 -17.39 6.40
N LEU A 108 2.03 -17.41 5.17
CA LEU A 108 1.18 -16.33 4.62
C LEU A 108 -0.29 -16.73 4.51
N GLU A 109 -0.67 -17.92 4.89
CA GLU A 109 -2.08 -18.38 4.83
C GLU A 109 -3.01 -17.53 5.69
N THR A 110 -2.50 -16.98 6.79
CA THR A 110 -3.27 -16.13 7.72
C THR A 110 -3.14 -14.64 7.41
N PHE A 111 -2.37 -14.26 6.38
CA PHE A 111 -2.25 -12.87 5.96
C PHE A 111 -3.60 -12.34 5.47
N ASP A 112 -3.95 -11.12 5.86
CA ASP A 112 -5.24 -10.52 5.56
C ASP A 112 -5.54 -10.56 4.06
N SER A 113 -6.68 -11.15 3.70
CA SER A 113 -7.10 -11.29 2.30
C SER A 113 -7.30 -9.94 1.62
N ASP A 114 -7.72 -8.91 2.36
CA ASP A 114 -7.95 -7.58 1.80
C ASP A 114 -6.65 -6.87 1.39
N ASP A 115 -5.51 -7.30 1.94
CA ASP A 115 -4.21 -6.70 1.67
C ASP A 115 -3.40 -7.45 0.61
N ARG A 116 -3.87 -8.61 0.17
CA ARG A 116 -3.13 -9.45 -0.80
C ARG A 116 -2.96 -8.79 -2.17
N LYS A 117 -3.84 -7.90 -2.56
CA LYS A 117 -3.73 -7.15 -3.82
C LYS A 117 -2.46 -6.31 -3.89
N PHE A 118 -2.03 -5.72 -2.77
CA PHE A 118 -0.78 -4.93 -2.72
C PHE A 118 0.45 -5.81 -2.95
N VAL A 119 0.47 -6.99 -2.35
CA VAL A 119 1.54 -7.98 -2.53
C VAL A 119 1.55 -8.49 -3.98
N ALA A 120 0.39 -8.82 -4.52
CA ALA A 120 0.25 -9.31 -5.89
C ALA A 120 0.78 -8.30 -6.91
N VAL A 121 0.43 -7.03 -6.77
CA VAL A 121 0.93 -5.96 -7.63
C VAL A 121 2.45 -5.84 -7.55
N ALA A 122 3.00 -5.85 -6.34
CA ALA A 122 4.45 -5.75 -6.14
C ALA A 122 5.19 -6.87 -6.87
N LEU A 123 4.74 -8.12 -6.71
CA LEU A 123 5.38 -9.27 -7.33
C LEU A 123 5.15 -9.32 -8.84
N ALA A 124 3.94 -8.99 -9.31
CA ALA A 124 3.61 -8.99 -10.74
C ALA A 124 4.36 -7.90 -11.51
N SER A 125 4.75 -6.83 -10.86
CA SER A 125 5.42 -5.68 -11.51
C SER A 125 6.78 -6.00 -12.10
N GLY A 126 7.49 -6.97 -11.55
CA GLY A 126 8.83 -7.36 -11.97
C GLY A 126 9.93 -6.34 -11.62
N VAL A 127 9.61 -5.29 -10.86
CA VAL A 127 10.56 -4.20 -10.55
C VAL A 127 10.89 -4.08 -9.06
N SER A 128 10.41 -5.02 -8.25
CA SER A 128 10.68 -5.07 -6.80
C SER A 128 10.43 -3.74 -6.08
N PRO A 129 9.21 -3.19 -6.18
CA PRO A 129 8.88 -1.91 -5.54
C PRO A 129 8.88 -2.03 -4.02
N ARG A 130 9.08 -0.91 -3.34
CA ARG A 130 8.75 -0.83 -1.91
C ARG A 130 7.24 -0.82 -1.75
N ILE A 131 6.74 -1.51 -0.74
CA ILE A 131 5.37 -1.34 -0.26
C ILE A 131 5.42 -0.48 0.99
N LEU A 132 4.81 0.68 0.97
CA LEU A 132 4.74 1.56 2.13
C LEU A 132 3.57 1.15 3.02
N ASN A 133 3.86 0.93 4.28
CA ASN A 133 2.89 0.60 5.32
C ASN A 133 3.15 1.48 6.54
N ALA A 134 2.10 1.94 7.22
CA ALA A 134 2.26 2.79 8.40
C ALA A 134 2.32 1.97 9.68
N THR A 135 1.18 1.43 10.11
CA THR A 135 1.03 0.82 11.44
C THR A 135 0.25 -0.50 11.43
N ASP A 136 0.16 -1.19 10.32
CA ASP A 136 -0.60 -2.43 10.24
C ASP A 136 0.17 -3.58 10.87
N THR A 137 -0.35 -4.11 11.99
CA THR A 137 0.29 -5.19 12.73
C THR A 137 0.28 -6.52 11.98
N ASP A 138 -0.69 -6.75 11.11
CA ASP A 138 -0.73 -7.95 10.29
C ASP A 138 0.47 -8.03 9.34
N TRP A 139 0.77 -6.92 8.66
CA TRP A 139 1.96 -6.82 7.83
C TRP A 139 3.24 -7.03 8.63
N TRP A 140 3.30 -6.44 9.82
CA TRP A 140 4.46 -6.57 10.70
C TRP A 140 4.68 -8.02 11.14
N GLN A 141 3.61 -8.71 11.53
CA GLN A 141 3.69 -10.11 11.95
C GLN A 141 4.15 -11.03 10.82
N HIS A 142 3.78 -10.72 9.58
CA HIS A 142 4.14 -11.51 8.40
C HIS A 142 5.40 -11.03 7.67
N ARG A 143 6.13 -10.06 8.22
CA ARG A 143 7.26 -9.41 7.53
C ARG A 143 8.37 -10.37 7.09
N ALA A 144 8.68 -11.39 7.89
CA ALA A 144 9.73 -12.36 7.54
C ALA A 144 9.32 -13.20 6.33
N ALA A 145 8.08 -13.68 6.31
CA ALA A 145 7.55 -14.46 5.19
C ALA A 145 7.42 -13.62 3.92
N LEU A 146 6.99 -12.37 4.04
CA LEU A 146 6.92 -11.43 2.92
C LEU A 146 8.31 -11.20 2.34
N ASN A 147 9.29 -10.89 3.17
CA ASN A 147 10.67 -10.67 2.72
C ASN A 147 11.27 -11.91 2.03
N ARG A 148 11.03 -13.08 2.60
CA ARG A 148 11.49 -14.36 2.03
C ARG A 148 10.93 -14.60 0.63
N ASN A 149 9.74 -14.08 0.34
CA ASN A 149 9.07 -14.19 -0.96
C ASN A 149 9.33 -13.00 -1.89
N GLY A 150 10.31 -12.15 -1.58
CA GLY A 150 10.71 -11.05 -2.45
C GLY A 150 9.83 -9.80 -2.33
N VAL A 151 9.06 -9.68 -1.25
CA VAL A 151 8.21 -8.51 -0.98
C VAL A 151 8.90 -7.59 0.01
N PHE A 152 9.18 -6.36 -0.41
CA PHE A 152 9.92 -5.39 0.39
C PHE A 152 8.96 -4.36 0.99
N VAL A 153 8.69 -4.50 2.28
CA VAL A 153 7.79 -3.59 3.01
C VAL A 153 8.61 -2.60 3.80
N GLU A 154 8.34 -1.32 3.61
CA GLU A 154 8.90 -0.25 4.44
C GLU A 154 7.85 0.17 5.46
N PHE A 155 8.13 -0.08 6.72
CA PHE A 155 7.27 0.31 7.83
C PHE A 155 7.64 1.72 8.27
N LEU A 156 6.81 2.69 7.89
CA LEU A 156 7.10 4.10 8.12
C LEU A 156 7.09 4.48 9.61
N CYS A 157 6.36 3.70 10.39
CA CYS A 157 6.20 3.93 11.82
C CYS A 157 6.73 2.73 12.63
N GLU A 158 7.89 2.22 12.23
CA GLU A 158 8.49 1.02 12.80
C GLU A 158 8.64 1.11 14.34
N HIS A 159 8.92 2.28 14.86
CA HIS A 159 9.04 2.51 16.31
C HIS A 159 7.76 2.15 17.08
N LEU A 160 6.59 2.24 16.45
CA LEU A 160 5.32 1.84 17.06
C LEU A 160 5.08 0.32 16.95
N MET A 161 5.76 -0.35 16.01
CA MET A 161 5.60 -1.78 15.78
C MET A 161 6.50 -2.61 16.70
N LYS A 162 7.70 -2.13 16.99
CA LYS A 162 8.71 -2.84 17.80
C LYS A 162 8.30 -3.02 19.26
N GLY A 163 7.42 -2.20 19.80
CA GLY A 163 6.93 -2.29 21.18
C GLY A 163 5.76 -3.25 21.35
N GLY A 164 5.16 -3.72 20.27
CA GLY A 164 4.09 -4.71 20.29
C GLY A 164 4.65 -6.10 20.00
N ALA A 165 4.69 -6.93 21.01
CA ALA A 165 5.14 -8.30 20.85
C ALA A 165 4.23 -9.10 19.91
#